data_506bc33104b6901d643a116fd927a6a7
#
_entry.id   506bc33104b6901d643a116fd927a6a7
#
_cell.length_a   1.000
_cell.length_b   1.000
_cell.length_c   1.000
_cell.angle_alpha   90.00
_cell.angle_beta   90.00
_cell.angle_gamma   90.00
#
_symmetry.space_group_name_H-M   'P 1'
#
loop_
_entity.id
_entity.type
_entity.pdbx_description
1 polymer ?
#
loop_
_entity_poly.entity_id
_entity_poly.type
_entity_poly.pdbx_seq_one_letter_code
_entity_poly.pdbx_strand_id
1 'polypeptide(L)'
;TYTDEELANQEVSVPTGLVGADLATAEAKLRSQGLEAYIIGDGENVIDVYPEESSRVPNESTIVLYTEGSEISTVTMPNVLGLTPTQASQTLGSYGLNVRISGGAANNTKARVVLQEYEAGTTLTRGTVVEIECVVSGEDGA
;
A
#
# COMPACT_ATOMS: atom_id res chain seq x y z
N THR A 1 22.78 -4.87 -9.00
CA THR A 1 21.73 -5.86 -8.80
C THR A 1 21.12 -5.72 -7.41
N TYR A 2 19.81 -5.68 -7.33
CA TYR A 2 19.14 -5.54 -6.04
C TYR A 2 18.86 -6.91 -5.44
N THR A 3 18.93 -6.97 -4.10
CA THR A 3 18.48 -8.16 -3.40
C THR A 3 16.96 -8.15 -3.38
N ASP A 4 16.35 -9.30 -3.03
CA ASP A 4 14.90 -9.37 -2.91
C ASP A 4 14.35 -8.39 -1.88
N GLU A 5 15.09 -8.21 -0.78
CA GLU A 5 14.70 -7.28 0.26
C GLU A 5 14.73 -5.85 -0.24
N GLU A 6 15.77 -5.50 -1.00
CA GLU A 6 15.88 -4.16 -1.55
C GLU A 6 14.75 -3.87 -2.53
N LEU A 7 14.38 -4.86 -3.36
CA LEU A 7 13.28 -4.70 -4.28
C LEU A 7 11.96 -4.54 -3.54
N ALA A 8 11.77 -5.29 -2.46
CA ALA A 8 10.54 -5.22 -1.69
C ALA A 8 10.38 -3.86 -1.01
N ASN A 9 11.51 -3.20 -0.69
CA ASN A 9 11.48 -1.92 -0.01
C ASN A 9 11.64 -0.73 -0.96
N GLN A 10 11.73 -0.99 -2.25
CA GLN A 10 11.89 0.07 -3.22
C GLN A 10 10.61 0.90 -3.30
N GLU A 11 10.78 2.21 -3.32
CA GLU A 11 9.64 3.10 -3.39
C GLU A 11 9.61 3.85 -4.71
N VAL A 12 8.40 4.20 -5.14
CA VAL A 12 8.19 4.94 -6.36
C VAL A 12 7.28 6.12 -6.05
N SER A 13 7.27 7.11 -6.94
CA SER A 13 6.39 8.25 -6.77
C SER A 13 5.11 8.03 -7.55
N VAL A 14 3.99 8.45 -6.96
CA VAL A 14 2.71 8.42 -7.65
C VAL A 14 2.80 9.44 -8.80
N PRO A 15 2.53 9.04 -10.04
CA PRO A 15 2.66 9.98 -11.15
C PRO A 15 1.68 11.14 -11.03
N THR A 16 2.02 12.25 -11.66
CA THR A 16 1.16 13.42 -11.67
C THR A 16 0.26 13.40 -12.90
N GLY A 17 -0.75 14.27 -12.91
CA GLY A 17 -1.65 14.32 -14.04
C GLY A 17 -2.72 13.23 -14.05
N LEU A 18 -2.94 12.60 -12.91
CA LEU A 18 -3.99 11.58 -12.79
C LEU A 18 -5.35 12.20 -12.61
N VAL A 19 -5.45 13.21 -11.74
CA VAL A 19 -6.70 13.91 -11.52
C VAL A 19 -7.03 14.71 -12.77
N GLY A 20 -8.23 14.49 -13.29
CA GLY A 20 -8.66 15.12 -14.53
C GLY A 20 -8.39 14.29 -15.78
N ALA A 21 -7.63 13.19 -15.64
CA ALA A 21 -7.37 12.30 -16.77
C ALA A 21 -8.49 11.26 -16.87
N ASP A 22 -8.60 10.66 -18.05
CA ASP A 22 -9.52 9.53 -18.17
C ASP A 22 -8.89 8.29 -17.55
N LEU A 23 -9.73 7.29 -17.25
CA LEU A 23 -9.26 6.10 -16.56
C LEU A 23 -8.15 5.38 -17.31
N ALA A 24 -8.28 5.27 -18.64
CA ALA A 24 -7.27 4.55 -19.41
C ALA A 24 -5.90 5.21 -19.27
N THR A 25 -5.86 6.54 -19.34
CA THR A 25 -4.61 7.30 -19.21
C THR A 25 -4.05 7.15 -17.81
N ALA A 26 -4.90 7.27 -16.79
CA ALA A 26 -4.46 7.17 -15.41
C ALA A 26 -3.89 5.78 -15.12
N GLU A 27 -4.58 4.75 -15.57
CA GLU A 27 -4.10 3.38 -15.36
C GLU A 27 -2.77 3.14 -16.05
N ALA A 28 -2.62 3.66 -17.27
CA ALA A 28 -1.37 3.49 -18.01
C ALA A 28 -0.21 4.16 -17.28
N LYS A 29 -0.44 5.35 -16.74
CA LYS A 29 0.60 6.03 -15.97
C LYS A 29 1.00 5.25 -14.72
N LEU A 30 0.02 4.71 -14.01
CA LEU A 30 0.31 3.92 -12.83
C LEU A 30 1.10 2.67 -13.17
N ARG A 31 0.69 1.99 -14.22
CA ARG A 31 1.40 0.77 -14.62
C ARG A 31 2.83 1.05 -15.05
N SER A 32 3.07 2.21 -15.68
CA SER A 32 4.42 2.56 -16.09
C SER A 32 5.34 2.77 -14.90
N GLN A 33 4.78 3.02 -13.72
CA GLN A 33 5.54 3.16 -12.49
C GLN A 33 5.54 1.89 -11.65
N GLY A 34 4.94 0.81 -12.15
CA GLY A 34 4.85 -0.43 -11.39
C GLY A 34 3.76 -0.42 -10.33
N LEU A 35 2.78 0.43 -10.49
CA LEU A 35 1.67 0.54 -9.54
C LEU A 35 0.41 -0.05 -10.14
N GLU A 36 -0.57 -0.33 -9.28
CA GLU A 36 -1.86 -0.83 -9.73
C GLU A 36 -2.93 0.19 -9.44
N ALA A 37 -4.02 0.11 -10.17
CA ALA A 37 -5.14 1.03 -10.02
C ALA A 37 -6.35 0.29 -9.47
N TYR A 38 -7.03 0.93 -8.52
CA TYR A 38 -8.30 0.45 -8.00
C TYR A 38 -9.32 1.56 -8.23
N ILE A 39 -10.35 1.29 -9.00
CA ILE A 39 -11.27 2.32 -9.47
C ILE A 39 -12.54 2.29 -8.62
N ILE A 40 -12.94 3.45 -8.11
CA ILE A 40 -14.17 3.59 -7.34
C ILE A 40 -15.09 4.54 -8.09
N GLY A 41 -16.34 4.14 -8.28
CA GLY A 41 -17.34 4.93 -8.98
C GLY A 41 -17.52 4.46 -10.41
N ASP A 42 -18.48 5.07 -11.09
CA ASP A 42 -18.84 4.69 -12.45
C ASP A 42 -18.47 5.74 -13.48
N GLY A 43 -17.73 6.77 -13.09
CA GLY A 43 -17.35 7.82 -14.01
C GLY A 43 -16.24 7.39 -14.95
N GLU A 44 -15.95 8.23 -15.93
CA GLU A 44 -14.91 7.96 -16.90
C GLU A 44 -13.64 8.73 -16.60
N ASN A 45 -13.73 9.77 -15.75
CA ASN A 45 -12.59 10.62 -15.44
C ASN A 45 -12.24 10.55 -13.97
N VAL A 46 -10.97 10.68 -13.68
CA VAL A 46 -10.46 10.65 -12.30
C VAL A 46 -10.69 12.03 -11.68
N ILE A 47 -11.35 12.06 -10.53
CA ILE A 47 -11.56 13.31 -9.80
C ILE A 47 -10.67 13.41 -8.58
N ASP A 48 -10.15 12.28 -8.10
CA ASP A 48 -9.25 12.29 -6.95
C ASP A 48 -8.46 10.98 -6.94
N VAL A 49 -7.33 10.99 -6.27
CA VAL A 49 -6.50 9.78 -6.13
C VAL A 49 -5.96 9.71 -4.72
N TYR A 50 -5.73 8.49 -4.26
CA TYR A 50 -5.11 8.29 -2.97
C TYR A 50 -4.30 7.00 -2.99
N PRO A 51 -3.06 6.98 -2.60
CA PRO A 51 -2.22 8.09 -2.11
C PRO A 51 -2.11 9.23 -3.13
N GLU A 52 -1.82 10.42 -2.64
CA GLU A 52 -1.81 11.61 -3.46
C GLU A 52 -0.73 11.58 -4.54
N GLU A 53 -0.94 12.36 -5.60
CA GLU A 53 0.07 12.52 -6.64
C GLU A 53 1.38 13.02 -6.03
N SER A 54 2.48 12.54 -6.57
CA SER A 54 3.83 12.89 -6.14
C SER A 54 4.21 12.33 -4.76
N SER A 55 3.33 11.57 -4.11
CA SER A 55 3.71 10.89 -2.87
C SER A 55 4.60 9.70 -3.19
N ARG A 56 5.40 9.32 -2.22
CA ARG A 56 6.20 8.11 -2.36
C ARG A 56 5.47 6.94 -1.73
N VAL A 57 5.39 5.86 -2.47
CA VAL A 57 4.69 4.64 -2.03
C VAL A 57 5.59 3.45 -2.33
N PRO A 58 5.40 2.35 -1.61
CA PRO A 58 6.15 1.14 -1.92
C PRO A 58 5.85 0.65 -3.33
N ASN A 59 6.82 -0.01 -3.93
CA ASN A 59 6.64 -0.59 -5.26
C ASN A 59 5.44 -1.54 -5.26
N GLU A 60 4.70 -1.53 -6.35
CA GLU A 60 3.51 -2.38 -6.53
C GLU A 60 2.33 -2.01 -5.63
N SER A 61 2.35 -0.82 -5.06
CA SER A 61 1.19 -0.34 -4.30
C SER A 61 -0.01 -0.13 -5.19
N THR A 62 -1.19 -0.23 -4.59
CA THR A 62 -2.44 0.05 -5.29
C THR A 62 -2.84 1.50 -5.04
N ILE A 63 -3.09 2.22 -6.11
CA ILE A 63 -3.53 3.62 -6.04
C ILE A 63 -5.03 3.64 -6.32
N VAL A 64 -5.78 4.23 -5.42
CA VAL A 64 -7.23 4.31 -5.56
C VAL A 64 -7.58 5.51 -6.42
N LEU A 65 -8.32 5.27 -7.48
CA LEU A 65 -8.77 6.33 -8.39
C LEU A 65 -10.27 6.55 -8.16
N TYR A 66 -10.62 7.74 -7.72
CA TYR A 66 -12.01 8.11 -7.53
C TYR A 66 -12.51 8.80 -8.79
N THR A 67 -13.68 8.37 -9.26
CA THR A 67 -14.28 8.92 -10.46
C THR A 67 -15.50 9.75 -10.11
N GLU A 68 -16.07 10.39 -11.12
CA GLU A 68 -17.25 11.24 -10.92
C GLU A 68 -18.36 10.47 -10.22
N GLY A 69 -18.97 11.11 -9.24
CA GLY A 69 -20.07 10.51 -8.50
C GLY A 69 -19.65 9.58 -7.39
N SER A 70 -18.37 9.35 -7.19
CA SER A 70 -17.90 8.48 -6.13
C SER A 70 -17.65 9.25 -4.85
N GLU A 71 -17.62 8.54 -3.74
CA GLU A 71 -17.29 9.11 -2.44
C GLU A 71 -16.02 8.45 -1.92
N ILE A 72 -15.35 9.16 -1.01
CA ILE A 72 -14.12 8.62 -0.40
C ILE A 72 -14.47 7.34 0.34
N SER A 73 -13.73 6.29 0.03
CA SER A 73 -13.94 4.98 0.66
C SER A 73 -12.99 4.86 1.86
N THR A 74 -13.50 4.37 2.97
CA THR A 74 -12.68 4.16 4.16
C THR A 74 -12.73 2.70 4.58
N VAL A 75 -11.70 2.30 5.33
CA VAL A 75 -11.60 0.95 5.86
C VAL A 75 -11.14 1.04 7.30
N THR A 76 -11.31 -0.06 8.03
CA THR A 76 -10.87 -0.12 9.43
C THR A 76 -9.54 -0.86 9.48
N MET A 77 -8.57 -0.29 10.20
CA MET A 77 -7.25 -0.90 10.35
C MET A 77 -7.37 -2.23 11.08
N PRO A 78 -6.91 -3.32 10.47
CA PRO A 78 -6.91 -4.61 11.16
C PRO A 78 -5.72 -4.72 12.11
N ASN A 79 -5.74 -5.73 12.96
CA ASN A 79 -4.62 -6.04 13.85
C ASN A 79 -3.70 -7.01 13.13
N VAL A 80 -2.49 -6.55 12.81
CA VAL A 80 -1.50 -7.39 12.12
C VAL A 80 -0.29 -7.71 12.98
N LEU A 81 -0.34 -7.33 14.25
CA LEU A 81 0.76 -7.65 15.17
C LEU A 81 0.90 -9.15 15.31
N GLY A 82 2.13 -9.63 15.33
CA GLY A 82 2.41 -11.05 15.47
C GLY A 82 2.33 -11.86 14.20
N LEU A 83 1.93 -11.24 13.10
CA LEU A 83 1.88 -11.94 11.81
C LEU A 83 3.23 -11.86 11.10
N THR A 84 3.45 -12.76 10.14
CA THR A 84 4.63 -12.64 9.29
C THR A 84 4.42 -11.46 8.34
N PRO A 85 5.51 -10.94 7.74
CA PRO A 85 5.36 -9.86 6.77
C PRO A 85 4.40 -10.21 5.63
N THR A 86 4.49 -11.44 5.13
CA THR A 86 3.61 -11.89 4.06
C THR A 86 2.14 -11.91 4.51
N GLN A 87 1.88 -12.45 5.69
CA GLN A 87 0.52 -12.49 6.22
C GLN A 87 -0.03 -11.10 6.47
N ALA A 88 0.82 -10.21 7.01
CA ALA A 88 0.40 -8.83 7.25
C ALA A 88 0.08 -8.12 5.94
N SER A 89 0.92 -8.29 4.92
CA SER A 89 0.67 -7.68 3.61
C SER A 89 -0.63 -8.19 3.01
N GLN A 90 -0.88 -9.49 3.10
CA GLN A 90 -2.11 -10.06 2.56
C GLN A 90 -3.33 -9.53 3.29
N THR A 91 -3.24 -9.43 4.62
CA THR A 91 -4.33 -8.92 5.43
C THR A 91 -4.62 -7.47 5.09
N LEU A 92 -3.58 -6.63 5.05
CA LEU A 92 -3.76 -5.21 4.73
C LEU A 92 -4.28 -5.04 3.31
N GLY A 93 -3.77 -5.82 2.37
CA GLY A 93 -4.25 -5.77 0.99
C GLY A 93 -5.72 -6.14 0.87
N SER A 94 -6.18 -7.11 1.65
CA SER A 94 -7.59 -7.51 1.61
C SER A 94 -8.51 -6.41 2.14
N TYR A 95 -7.97 -5.49 2.93
CA TYR A 95 -8.71 -4.32 3.42
C TYR A 95 -8.56 -3.12 2.48
N GLY A 96 -7.80 -3.27 1.41
CA GLY A 96 -7.59 -2.17 0.48
C GLY A 96 -6.51 -1.20 0.90
N LEU A 97 -5.62 -1.63 1.79
CA LEU A 97 -4.53 -0.79 2.27
C LEU A 97 -3.22 -1.22 1.61
N ASN A 98 -2.27 -0.30 1.55
CA ASN A 98 -0.92 -0.60 1.09
C ASN A 98 -0.03 -0.79 2.30
N VAL A 99 1.11 -1.43 2.12
CA VAL A 99 1.99 -1.73 3.23
C VAL A 99 3.41 -1.31 2.92
N ARG A 100 4.06 -0.70 3.91
CA ARG A 100 5.49 -0.41 3.89
C ARG A 100 6.12 -1.17 5.04
N ILE A 101 7.08 -2.03 4.75
CA ILE A 101 7.70 -2.88 5.75
C ILE A 101 9.06 -2.30 6.12
N SER A 102 9.28 -2.07 7.40
CA SER A 102 10.56 -1.61 7.91
C SER A 102 11.18 -2.71 8.76
N GLY A 103 12.41 -2.50 9.19
CA GLY A 103 13.11 -3.47 10.01
C GLY A 103 13.98 -4.44 9.22
N GLY A 104 13.93 -4.38 7.88
CA GLY A 104 14.82 -5.18 7.05
C GLY A 104 14.52 -6.66 7.01
N ALA A 105 13.30 -7.06 7.40
CA ALA A 105 12.93 -8.46 7.48
C ALA A 105 11.76 -8.82 6.58
N ALA A 106 11.59 -8.07 5.49
CA ALA A 106 10.41 -8.21 4.64
C ALA A 106 10.26 -9.60 4.04
N ASN A 107 11.37 -10.26 3.72
CA ASN A 107 11.34 -11.57 3.08
C ASN A 107 11.67 -12.72 4.02
N ASN A 108 11.68 -12.46 5.32
CA ASN A 108 12.02 -13.47 6.29
C ASN A 108 10.76 -14.08 6.89
N THR A 109 10.57 -15.38 6.65
CA THR A 109 9.37 -16.06 7.13
C THR A 109 9.32 -16.19 8.65
N LYS A 110 10.44 -15.97 9.32
CA LYS A 110 10.50 -16.02 10.79
C LYS A 110 10.24 -14.65 11.41
N ALA A 111 10.19 -13.61 10.60
CA ALA A 111 9.93 -12.27 11.12
C ALA A 111 8.48 -12.15 11.55
N ARG A 112 8.23 -11.23 12.47
CA ARG A 112 6.87 -10.95 12.94
C ARG A 112 6.72 -9.44 13.08
N VAL A 113 5.50 -8.98 12.85
CA VAL A 113 5.17 -7.58 13.02
C VAL A 113 5.17 -7.24 14.49
N VAL A 114 5.96 -6.26 14.88
CA VAL A 114 6.04 -5.81 16.27
C VAL A 114 5.42 -4.44 16.46
N LEU A 115 5.29 -3.65 15.38
CA LEU A 115 4.65 -2.33 15.42
C LEU A 115 3.84 -2.14 14.15
N GLN A 116 2.72 -1.47 14.29
CA GLN A 116 1.95 -1.01 13.14
C GLN A 116 1.66 0.47 13.33
N GLU A 117 1.73 1.21 12.24
CA GLU A 117 1.64 2.67 12.27
C GLU A 117 0.32 3.16 12.87
N TYR A 118 -0.76 2.46 12.57
CA TYR A 118 -2.09 2.81 13.07
C TYR A 118 -2.60 1.69 13.94
N GLU A 119 -3.30 2.06 15.01
CA GLU A 119 -3.88 1.06 15.90
C GLU A 119 -5.05 0.34 15.22
N ALA A 120 -5.25 -0.91 15.59
CA ALA A 120 -6.40 -1.67 15.11
C ALA A 120 -7.69 -0.92 15.48
N GLY A 121 -8.62 -0.84 14.53
CA GLY A 121 -9.86 -0.11 14.72
C GLY A 121 -9.83 1.32 14.23
N THR A 122 -8.66 1.83 13.81
CA THR A 122 -8.55 3.17 13.25
C THR A 122 -9.20 3.21 11.88
N THR A 123 -9.96 4.27 11.61
CA THR A 123 -10.56 4.46 10.28
C THR A 123 -9.53 5.10 9.36
N LEU A 124 -9.28 4.47 8.23
CA LEU A 124 -8.29 4.92 7.25
C LEU A 124 -8.96 5.04 5.89
N THR A 125 -8.43 5.92 5.05
CA THR A 125 -8.86 6.00 3.66
C THR A 125 -8.32 4.77 2.93
N ARG A 126 -9.16 4.18 2.08
CA ARG A 126 -8.70 3.05 1.26
C ARG A 126 -7.49 3.48 0.45
N GLY A 127 -6.46 2.67 0.43
CA GLY A 127 -5.21 2.99 -0.25
C GLY A 127 -4.14 3.57 0.65
N THR A 128 -4.44 3.84 1.93
CA THR A 128 -3.45 4.36 2.86
C THR A 128 -2.24 3.42 2.91
N VAL A 129 -1.04 3.99 2.86
CA VAL A 129 0.18 3.21 3.06
C VAL A 129 0.39 3.07 4.56
N VAL A 130 0.32 1.84 5.04
CA VAL A 130 0.50 1.54 6.46
C VAL A 130 1.91 1.03 6.65
N GLU A 131 2.65 1.67 7.53
CA GLU A 131 4.00 1.19 7.84
C GLU A 131 3.94 0.20 8.98
N ILE A 132 4.57 -0.95 8.79
CA ILE A 132 4.69 -1.95 9.84
C ILE A 132 6.17 -2.25 10.03
N GLU A 133 6.54 -2.55 11.26
CA GLU A 133 7.91 -2.93 11.56
C GLU A 133 7.94 -4.42 11.86
N CYS A 134 8.82 -5.14 11.16
CA CYS A 134 8.96 -6.57 11.33
C CYS A 134 10.36 -6.89 11.77
N VAL A 135 10.49 -7.75 12.75
CA VAL A 135 11.79 -8.19 13.23
C VAL A 135 11.78 -9.71 13.36
N VAL A 136 12.95 -10.28 13.25
CA VAL A 136 13.15 -11.70 13.52
C VAL A 136 13.49 -11.82 14.99
N SER A 137 12.55 -12.36 15.74
CA SER A 137 12.79 -12.56 17.17
C SER A 137 13.05 -14.02 17.41
N GLY A 138 13.40 -14.49 18.38
CA GLY A 138 13.51 -15.92 18.64
C GLY A 138 14.87 -16.48 18.30
N GLU A 139 15.36 -16.28 17.12
CA GLU A 139 16.65 -16.87 16.84
C GLU A 139 17.76 -16.17 17.59
N ASP A 140 17.53 -14.97 18.04
CA ASP A 140 18.53 -14.28 18.84
C ASP A 140 18.62 -14.88 20.22
N GLY A 141 17.50 -15.35 20.72
CA GLY A 141 17.46 -15.98 22.01
C GLY A 141 17.40 -17.48 21.89
N ALA A 142 17.29 -17.91 20.68
CA ALA A 142 17.15 -19.33 20.47
C ALA A 142 18.49 -19.90 20.14
#